data_64b40d216959e0ea333fb548f6ef859c
#
_entry.id   64b40d216959e0ea333fb548f6ef859c
#
_cell.length_a   1.000
_cell.length_b   1.000
_cell.length_c   1.000
_cell.angle_alpha   90.00
_cell.angle_beta   90.00
_cell.angle_gamma   90.00
#
_symmetry.space_group_name_H-M   'P 1'
#
loop_
_entity.id
_entity.type
_entity.pdbx_description
1 polymer ?
#
loop_
_entity_poly.entity_id
_entity_poly.type
_entity_poly.pdbx_seq_one_letter_code
_entity_poly.pdbx_strand_id
1 'polypeptide(L)'
;MTRALANPELALEQLDKLEAESSLLEFIKLTWPVLEPGRKFVDGWAVHAICEHLEAVSKGEIRKLLINVPPGCMKSLTTNVFWPAWEWGPRNLPATRYVGASYSQDLTVRDNRRCRALLTSDLYQRLWGSRVKLIAEQNAKVRFDTDQTGFKIATSVGGVGTGERGDRFIIDAPHNIKETESDAKRDAALQWFTEVVPTRINDAEKSAIIVIMQRVHERDISGLIIAKELGYEHLCLPMEYEQERHCSTVTGFSDPRSTEGELLWPDRFPRRYLEEDLKPSLRAWGGTYAEAGQLQQRPAPRGGGLFQRADMQFVDAVPQVSGRRVRGWDLAATKDAGAWTVGLKMFKSADGRIFIEDVRRLRGTPGEVENAIRGCAELDGYNVTVDIPQDPGQAGKSQKRNFAQLLHGYNVRFGLESGSKEDRARPLAAQAEAGNLYLVKAKWNDAFITEACLFPHGEFKDQIDAASRAYSYLFTKRPRRIGAAPQTLTAGGF
;
A
#
# COMPACT_ATOMS: atom_id res chain seq x y z
N MET A 1 34.00 15.41 32.16
CA MET A 1 32.97 15.27 33.19
C MET A 1 33.04 16.36 34.30
N THR A 2 34.19 16.70 34.84
CA THR A 2 34.31 17.63 35.98
C THR A 2 33.98 19.11 35.68
N ARG A 3 34.03 19.59 34.44
CA ARG A 3 33.64 20.98 34.05
C ARG A 3 32.13 21.19 33.81
N ALA A 4 31.38 20.13 33.49
CA ALA A 4 29.92 20.20 33.22
C ALA A 4 29.11 20.39 34.53
N LEU A 5 29.59 19.90 35.66
CA LEU A 5 28.94 20.07 36.97
C LEU A 5 29.02 21.52 37.53
N ALA A 6 29.86 22.37 36.94
CA ALA A 6 30.04 23.77 37.36
C ALA A 6 29.17 24.78 36.55
N ASN A 7 28.53 24.34 35.41
CA ASN A 7 27.66 25.20 34.62
C ASN A 7 26.42 24.41 34.12
N PRO A 8 25.25 24.65 34.75
CA PRO A 8 24.00 23.96 34.41
C PRO A 8 23.60 24.08 32.94
N GLU A 9 23.84 25.21 32.27
CA GLU A 9 23.51 25.42 30.86
C GLU A 9 24.35 24.52 29.95
N LEU A 10 25.65 24.35 30.23
CA LEU A 10 26.51 23.43 29.48
C LEU A 10 26.12 21.97 29.71
N ALA A 11 25.65 21.64 30.91
CA ALA A 11 25.16 20.29 31.21
C ALA A 11 23.87 19.98 30.41
N LEU A 12 22.94 20.92 30.37
CA LEU A 12 21.73 20.78 29.58
C LEU A 12 22.04 20.65 28.08
N GLU A 13 22.90 21.52 27.52
CA GLU A 13 23.30 21.42 26.11
C GLU A 13 23.95 20.05 25.78
N GLN A 14 24.71 19.48 26.70
CA GLN A 14 25.30 18.14 26.52
C GLN A 14 24.23 17.03 26.56
N LEU A 15 23.21 17.15 27.40
CA LEU A 15 22.09 16.23 27.43
C LEU A 15 21.26 16.30 26.16
N ASP A 16 20.88 17.51 25.75
CA ASP A 16 20.14 17.74 24.49
C ASP A 16 20.90 17.17 23.29
N LYS A 17 22.23 17.35 23.27
CA LYS A 17 23.10 16.78 22.24
C LYS A 17 23.05 15.25 22.24
N LEU A 18 23.16 14.59 23.41
CA LEU A 18 23.13 13.13 23.51
C LEU A 18 21.77 12.56 23.12
N GLU A 19 20.69 13.22 23.51
CA GLU A 19 19.34 12.85 23.10
C GLU A 19 19.17 12.97 21.58
N ALA A 20 19.60 14.10 21.00
CA ALA A 20 19.59 14.30 19.56
C ALA A 20 20.47 13.30 18.77
N GLU A 21 21.59 12.85 19.35
CA GLU A 21 22.44 11.82 18.74
C GLU A 21 21.79 10.43 18.76
N SER A 22 20.94 10.16 19.73
CA SER A 22 20.23 8.87 19.89
C SER A 22 18.93 8.80 19.10
N SER A 23 18.25 9.93 18.87
CA SER A 23 16.92 9.99 18.26
C SER A 23 16.81 11.10 17.21
N LEU A 24 16.32 10.74 16.04
CA LEU A 24 15.98 11.69 14.98
C LEU A 24 14.87 12.65 15.42
N LEU A 25 13.91 12.18 16.20
CA LEU A 25 12.84 13.03 16.72
C LEU A 25 13.38 14.10 17.66
N GLU A 26 14.25 13.74 18.62
CA GLU A 26 14.83 14.70 19.55
C GLU A 26 15.78 15.68 18.81
N PHE A 27 16.48 15.23 17.78
CA PHE A 27 17.22 16.11 16.88
C PHE A 27 16.29 17.12 16.17
N ILE A 28 15.12 16.68 15.69
CA ILE A 28 14.13 17.57 15.09
C ILE A 28 13.65 18.61 16.10
N LYS A 29 13.26 18.20 17.31
CA LYS A 29 12.80 19.10 18.36
C LYS A 29 13.85 20.15 18.71
N LEU A 30 15.08 19.74 18.93
CA LEU A 30 16.21 20.60 19.25
C LEU A 30 16.49 21.63 18.15
N THR A 31 16.44 21.20 16.89
CA THR A 31 16.82 22.04 15.73
C THR A 31 15.64 22.72 15.04
N TRP A 32 14.41 22.45 15.46
CA TRP A 32 13.21 23.06 14.91
C TRP A 32 13.25 24.60 14.89
N PRO A 33 13.67 25.30 15.97
CA PRO A 33 13.73 26.76 15.99
C PRO A 33 14.68 27.37 14.95
N VAL A 34 15.64 26.61 14.45
CA VAL A 34 16.56 27.06 13.39
C VAL A 34 15.81 27.25 12.07
N LEU A 35 14.90 26.36 11.73
CA LEU A 35 14.17 26.39 10.47
C LEU A 35 12.81 27.11 10.57
N GLU A 36 12.19 27.08 11.73
CA GLU A 36 10.86 27.65 11.99
C GLU A 36 10.85 28.49 13.30
N PRO A 37 11.62 29.60 13.34
CA PRO A 37 11.82 30.37 14.58
C PRO A 37 10.53 31.00 15.12
N GLY A 38 9.53 31.22 14.27
CA GLY A 38 8.24 31.79 14.64
C GLY A 38 7.15 30.78 15.00
N ARG A 39 7.45 29.47 14.98
CA ARG A 39 6.45 28.43 15.15
C ARG A 39 6.93 27.37 16.14
N LYS A 40 6.10 27.03 17.12
CA LYS A 40 6.37 25.89 17.99
C LYS A 40 6.26 24.59 17.23
N PHE A 41 7.12 23.63 17.57
CA PHE A 41 6.96 22.26 17.12
C PHE A 41 5.67 21.70 17.72
N VAL A 42 4.82 21.16 16.86
CA VAL A 42 3.62 20.43 17.28
C VAL A 42 3.97 18.95 17.24
N ASP A 43 4.06 18.34 18.40
CA ASP A 43 4.37 16.92 18.49
C ASP A 43 3.21 16.05 17.98
N GLY A 44 3.52 14.89 17.44
CA GLY A 44 2.52 13.97 16.93
C GLY A 44 3.13 12.61 16.59
N TRP A 45 2.50 11.55 17.07
CA TRP A 45 2.99 10.19 16.94
C TRP A 45 3.26 9.76 15.48
N ALA A 46 2.59 10.36 14.49
CA ALA A 46 2.87 10.11 13.08
C ALA A 46 4.30 10.53 12.67
N VAL A 47 4.83 11.62 13.28
CA VAL A 47 6.22 12.04 13.06
C VAL A 47 7.17 11.07 13.74
N HIS A 48 6.82 10.58 14.94
CA HIS A 48 7.59 9.55 15.65
C HIS A 48 7.72 8.29 14.78
N ALA A 49 6.62 7.80 14.22
CA ALA A 49 6.62 6.64 13.34
C ALA A 49 7.53 6.85 12.10
N ILE A 50 7.48 8.01 11.46
CA ILE A 50 8.38 8.33 10.34
C ILE A 50 9.85 8.33 10.80
N CYS A 51 10.15 8.95 11.94
CA CYS A 51 11.51 8.98 12.50
C CYS A 51 12.03 7.58 12.80
N GLU A 52 11.24 6.74 13.47
CA GLU A 52 11.59 5.35 13.80
C GLU A 52 11.99 4.55 12.54
N HIS A 53 11.19 4.65 11.46
CA HIS A 53 11.50 3.96 10.22
C HIS A 53 12.76 4.50 9.52
N LEU A 54 13.00 5.81 9.55
CA LEU A 54 14.23 6.40 9.01
C LEU A 54 15.46 6.02 9.85
N GLU A 55 15.30 5.91 11.17
CA GLU A 55 16.35 5.38 12.06
C GLU A 55 16.66 3.91 11.77
N ALA A 56 15.64 3.09 11.48
CA ALA A 56 15.81 1.70 11.03
C ALA A 56 16.54 1.62 9.67
N VAL A 57 16.27 2.56 8.76
CA VAL A 57 17.06 2.69 7.51
C VAL A 57 18.51 3.04 7.83
N SER A 58 18.77 3.98 8.74
CA SER A 58 20.14 4.37 9.14
C SER A 58 20.92 3.23 9.78
N LYS A 59 20.23 2.32 10.48
CA LYS A 59 20.81 1.10 11.07
C LYS A 59 21.00 -0.03 10.05
N GLY A 60 20.45 0.09 8.84
CA GLY A 60 20.48 -0.95 7.81
C GLY A 60 19.42 -2.06 7.96
N GLU A 61 18.47 -1.89 8.86
CA GLU A 61 17.36 -2.82 9.10
C GLU A 61 16.32 -2.76 7.97
N ILE A 62 16.13 -1.58 7.36
CA ILE A 62 15.24 -1.34 6.22
C ILE A 62 16.07 -0.76 5.07
N ARG A 63 15.97 -1.35 3.89
CA ARG A 63 16.63 -0.85 2.67
C ARG A 63 15.66 -0.30 1.63
N LYS A 64 14.43 -0.70 1.67
CA LYS A 64 13.36 -0.22 0.81
C LYS A 64 12.19 0.18 1.68
N LEU A 65 11.89 1.48 1.73
CA LEU A 65 10.87 2.04 2.60
C LEU A 65 9.84 2.81 1.74
N LEU A 66 8.58 2.47 1.92
CA LEU A 66 7.44 3.19 1.37
C LEU A 66 6.64 3.84 2.50
N ILE A 67 6.50 5.16 2.46
CA ILE A 67 5.72 5.91 3.45
C ILE A 67 4.55 6.60 2.73
N ASN A 68 3.33 6.21 3.08
CA ASN A 68 2.11 6.86 2.64
C ASN A 68 1.43 7.55 3.81
N VAL A 69 1.47 8.88 3.82
CA VAL A 69 0.83 9.72 4.85
C VAL A 69 0.19 10.95 4.23
N PRO A 70 -0.85 11.54 4.85
CA PRO A 70 -1.56 12.70 4.32
C PRO A 70 -0.67 13.94 4.12
N PRO A 71 -1.14 14.93 3.33
CA PRO A 71 -0.49 16.23 3.24
C PRO A 71 -0.35 16.89 4.62
N GLY A 72 0.74 17.63 4.83
CA GLY A 72 0.96 18.37 6.07
C GLY A 72 1.55 17.58 7.25
N CYS A 73 1.80 16.27 7.11
CA CYS A 73 2.41 15.40 8.13
C CYS A 73 3.95 15.45 8.14
N MET A 74 4.54 16.58 7.86
CA MET A 74 5.99 16.85 7.91
C MET A 74 6.89 15.93 7.05
N LYS A 75 6.32 15.11 6.13
CA LYS A 75 7.09 14.13 5.34
C LYS A 75 8.40 14.68 4.73
N SER A 76 8.31 15.72 3.90
CA SER A 76 9.48 16.28 3.21
C SER A 76 10.52 16.87 4.16
N LEU A 77 10.07 17.55 5.24
CA LEU A 77 10.99 18.09 6.25
C LEU A 77 11.75 16.99 6.96
N THR A 78 11.05 15.96 7.39
CA THR A 78 11.67 14.85 8.12
C THR A 78 12.64 14.09 7.23
N THR A 79 12.24 13.70 6.02
CA THR A 79 13.06 12.84 5.14
C THR A 79 14.15 13.58 4.39
N ASN A 80 13.87 14.79 3.89
CA ASN A 80 14.80 15.51 2.99
C ASN A 80 15.61 16.60 3.68
N VAL A 81 15.25 16.99 4.91
CA VAL A 81 15.93 18.09 5.60
C VAL A 81 16.58 17.60 6.88
N PHE A 82 15.80 17.10 7.83
CA PHE A 82 16.32 16.71 9.15
C PHE A 82 17.11 15.40 9.11
N TRP A 83 16.61 14.38 8.46
CA TRP A 83 17.28 13.08 8.43
C TRP A 83 18.69 13.11 7.81
N PRO A 84 18.96 13.75 6.64
CA PRO A 84 20.32 13.88 6.13
C PRO A 84 21.24 14.65 7.08
N ALA A 85 20.75 15.73 7.69
CA ALA A 85 21.52 16.49 8.66
C ALA A 85 21.83 15.67 9.92
N TRP A 86 20.87 14.83 10.36
CA TRP A 86 21.03 13.93 11.49
C TRP A 86 22.05 12.81 11.22
N GLU A 87 22.01 12.16 10.05
CA GLU A 87 23.01 11.14 9.70
C GLU A 87 24.41 11.74 9.64
N TRP A 88 24.57 12.93 9.06
CA TRP A 88 25.91 13.52 8.90
C TRP A 88 26.56 13.96 10.22
N GLY A 89 25.88 14.72 11.04
CA GLY A 89 26.43 15.23 12.29
C GLY A 89 26.18 14.31 13.50
N PRO A 90 24.96 14.25 14.02
CA PRO A 90 24.61 13.42 15.17
C PRO A 90 25.07 11.96 15.05
N ARG A 91 24.79 11.30 13.91
CA ARG A 91 25.19 9.89 13.67
C ARG A 91 26.62 9.72 13.20
N ASN A 92 27.32 10.82 12.92
CA ASN A 92 28.70 10.81 12.46
C ASN A 92 28.92 9.97 11.19
N LEU A 93 28.03 10.16 10.19
CA LEU A 93 28.08 9.51 8.87
C LEU A 93 28.29 10.55 7.73
N PRO A 94 29.30 11.45 7.81
CA PRO A 94 29.42 12.59 6.91
C PRO A 94 29.74 12.24 5.46
N ALA A 95 30.14 11.00 5.17
CA ALA A 95 30.40 10.49 3.83
C ALA A 95 29.12 10.02 3.09
N THR A 96 27.98 9.97 3.75
CA THR A 96 26.71 9.49 3.15
C THR A 96 26.27 10.40 2.00
N ARG A 97 25.91 9.79 0.88
CA ARG A 97 25.52 10.47 -0.36
C ARG A 97 24.00 10.39 -0.57
N TYR A 98 23.37 11.54 -0.72
CA TYR A 98 21.93 11.68 -0.88
C TYR A 98 21.53 12.11 -2.28
N VAL A 99 20.59 11.39 -2.89
CA VAL A 99 19.90 11.80 -4.10
C VAL A 99 18.44 12.04 -3.76
N GLY A 100 17.99 13.29 -3.83
CA GLY A 100 16.59 13.67 -3.59
C GLY A 100 15.88 13.92 -4.91
N ALA A 101 14.76 13.24 -5.16
CA ALA A 101 13.94 13.39 -6.35
C ALA A 101 12.49 13.73 -5.98
N SER A 102 11.84 14.56 -6.79
CA SER A 102 10.41 14.89 -6.69
C SER A 102 9.84 15.11 -8.10
N TYR A 103 8.51 15.26 -8.25
CA TYR A 103 7.93 15.63 -9.55
C TYR A 103 8.43 16.98 -10.06
N SER A 104 8.91 17.87 -9.20
CA SER A 104 9.51 19.16 -9.55
C SER A 104 10.86 19.32 -8.85
N GLN A 105 11.87 19.73 -9.61
CA GLN A 105 13.19 20.04 -9.07
C GLN A 105 13.16 21.21 -8.07
N ASP A 106 12.23 22.17 -8.23
CA ASP A 106 12.11 23.30 -7.31
C ASP A 106 11.83 22.86 -5.88
N LEU A 107 11.05 21.77 -5.70
CA LEU A 107 10.76 21.22 -4.39
C LEU A 107 12.01 20.63 -3.74
N THR A 108 12.78 19.84 -4.47
CA THR A 108 14.02 19.25 -3.97
C THR A 108 15.11 20.29 -3.72
N VAL A 109 15.16 21.34 -4.55
CA VAL A 109 16.05 22.52 -4.33
C VAL A 109 15.63 23.29 -3.08
N ARG A 110 14.34 23.50 -2.85
CA ARG A 110 13.83 24.10 -1.60
C ARG A 110 14.31 23.33 -0.39
N ASP A 111 14.19 22.01 -0.41
CA ASP A 111 14.57 21.14 0.71
C ASP A 111 16.09 21.08 0.88
N ASN A 112 16.86 21.10 -0.21
CA ASN A 112 18.32 21.26 -0.17
C ASN A 112 18.72 22.57 0.52
N ARG A 113 18.06 23.68 0.19
CA ARG A 113 18.34 24.98 0.83
C ARG A 113 18.07 24.96 2.32
N ARG A 114 16.97 24.32 2.75
CA ARG A 114 16.62 24.16 4.17
C ARG A 114 17.61 23.26 4.91
N CYS A 115 17.96 22.12 4.33
CA CYS A 115 18.97 21.22 4.89
C CYS A 115 20.31 21.94 5.07
N ARG A 116 20.76 22.69 4.03
CA ARG A 116 21.97 23.50 4.08
C ARG A 116 21.89 24.58 5.17
N ALA A 117 20.77 25.29 5.27
CA ALA A 117 20.59 26.32 6.31
C ALA A 117 20.71 25.70 7.72
N LEU A 118 20.18 24.52 7.93
CA LEU A 118 20.31 23.80 9.18
C LEU A 118 21.78 23.43 9.45
N LEU A 119 22.46 22.83 8.51
CA LEU A 119 23.87 22.43 8.62
C LEU A 119 24.82 23.60 8.88
N THR A 120 24.53 24.78 8.34
CA THR A 120 25.38 25.98 8.51
C THR A 120 24.95 26.85 9.68
N SER A 121 23.92 26.48 10.44
CA SER A 121 23.49 27.25 11.61
C SER A 121 24.50 27.18 12.76
N ASP A 122 24.54 28.23 13.59
CA ASP A 122 25.42 28.31 14.75
C ASP A 122 25.20 27.15 15.71
N LEU A 123 23.93 26.77 15.94
CA LEU A 123 23.60 25.63 16.79
C LEU A 123 24.21 24.35 16.27
N TYR A 124 23.97 24.03 14.98
CA TYR A 124 24.49 22.80 14.38
C TYR A 124 26.01 22.75 14.35
N GLN A 125 26.66 23.87 13.95
CA GLN A 125 28.12 23.94 13.90
C GLN A 125 28.76 23.87 15.28
N ARG A 126 28.13 24.44 16.30
CA ARG A 126 28.60 24.33 17.70
C ARG A 126 28.56 22.88 18.20
N LEU A 127 27.49 22.14 17.89
CA LEU A 127 27.31 20.79 18.39
C LEU A 127 28.05 19.72 17.56
N TRP A 128 28.06 19.85 16.24
CA TRP A 128 28.57 18.82 15.33
C TRP A 128 29.50 19.32 14.23
N GLY A 129 29.89 20.59 14.23
CA GLY A 129 30.79 21.16 13.22
C GLY A 129 32.23 20.57 13.20
N SER A 130 32.60 19.82 14.26
CA SER A 130 33.82 19.01 14.26
C SER A 130 33.70 17.70 13.47
N ARG A 131 32.48 17.24 13.21
CA ARG A 131 32.21 15.97 12.50
C ARG A 131 31.94 16.18 11.01
N VAL A 132 31.37 17.32 10.64
CA VAL A 132 31.02 17.62 9.24
C VAL A 132 31.04 19.12 8.95
N LYS A 133 31.62 19.48 7.79
CA LYS A 133 31.57 20.83 7.24
C LYS A 133 31.21 20.78 5.76
N LEU A 134 30.56 21.82 5.24
CA LEU A 134 30.26 21.93 3.84
C LEU A 134 31.46 22.54 3.09
N ILE A 135 31.77 22.03 1.89
CA ILE A 135 32.80 22.56 1.00
C ILE A 135 32.24 23.83 0.35
N ALA A 136 32.98 24.95 0.48
CA ALA A 136 32.51 26.25 -0.01
C ALA A 136 32.33 26.32 -1.53
N GLU A 137 33.23 25.74 -2.29
CA GLU A 137 33.23 25.74 -3.78
C GLU A 137 32.07 24.92 -4.38
N GLN A 138 31.62 23.87 -3.69
CA GLN A 138 30.55 22.97 -4.12
C GLN A 138 29.21 23.29 -3.43
N ASN A 139 29.07 24.47 -2.84
CA ASN A 139 27.92 24.85 -2.03
C ASN A 139 26.82 25.52 -2.87
N ALA A 140 26.29 24.81 -3.87
CA ALA A 140 25.23 25.27 -4.76
C ALA A 140 23.83 24.86 -4.27
N LYS A 141 22.78 25.47 -4.82
CA LYS A 141 21.38 25.17 -4.48
C LYS A 141 20.95 23.76 -4.87
N VAL A 142 21.49 23.26 -5.98
CA VAL A 142 21.14 21.94 -6.54
C VAL A 142 21.98 20.85 -5.88
N ARG A 143 23.24 21.14 -5.57
CA ARG A 143 24.18 20.20 -4.95
C ARG A 143 25.05 20.92 -3.94
N PHE A 144 25.30 20.27 -2.83
CA PHE A 144 26.34 20.67 -1.87
C PHE A 144 27.04 19.44 -1.31
N ASP A 145 28.31 19.57 -1.04
CA ASP A 145 29.21 18.48 -0.67
C ASP A 145 29.75 18.69 0.74
N THR A 146 29.98 17.61 1.47
CA THR A 146 30.68 17.62 2.76
C THR A 146 32.18 17.51 2.54
N ASP A 147 32.96 17.92 3.55
CA ASP A 147 34.43 17.79 3.59
C ASP A 147 34.91 16.32 3.65
N GLN A 148 33.99 15.36 3.72
CA GLN A 148 34.27 13.93 3.81
C GLN A 148 33.57 13.12 2.70
N THR A 149 33.50 13.69 1.47
CA THR A 149 32.99 13.05 0.25
C THR A 149 31.48 12.76 0.21
N GLY A 150 30.73 13.07 1.25
CA GLY A 150 29.27 13.03 1.21
C GLY A 150 28.74 14.19 0.36
N PHE A 151 27.55 14.03 -0.17
CA PHE A 151 26.86 15.09 -0.88
C PHE A 151 25.33 14.94 -0.80
N LYS A 152 24.64 16.04 -1.08
CA LYS A 152 23.20 16.02 -1.33
C LYS A 152 22.88 16.71 -2.64
N ILE A 153 22.24 15.98 -3.55
CA ILE A 153 21.83 16.48 -4.87
C ILE A 153 20.31 16.48 -5.01
N ALA A 154 19.77 17.56 -5.58
CA ALA A 154 18.36 17.74 -5.93
C ALA A 154 18.13 17.45 -7.40
N THR A 155 17.17 16.56 -7.70
CA THR A 155 16.75 16.24 -9.07
C THR A 155 15.24 16.17 -9.18
N SER A 156 14.73 15.90 -10.38
CA SER A 156 13.32 15.63 -10.64
C SER A 156 13.13 14.21 -11.20
N VAL A 157 11.92 13.71 -11.10
CA VAL A 157 11.48 12.49 -11.80
C VAL A 157 11.71 12.69 -13.31
N GLY A 158 12.40 11.77 -13.95
CA GLY A 158 12.77 11.90 -15.38
C GLY A 158 13.83 12.94 -15.68
N GLY A 159 14.41 13.60 -14.67
CA GLY A 159 15.43 14.64 -14.86
C GLY A 159 16.71 14.11 -15.52
N VAL A 160 17.21 14.89 -16.50
CA VAL A 160 18.48 14.65 -17.17
C VAL A 160 19.61 15.11 -16.23
N GLY A 161 20.50 14.23 -15.81
CA GLY A 161 21.69 14.64 -15.03
C GLY A 161 22.01 13.80 -13.81
N THR A 162 21.32 12.70 -13.60
CA THR A 162 21.65 11.78 -12.53
C THR A 162 22.59 10.67 -13.01
N GLY A 163 23.78 11.03 -13.50
CA GLY A 163 24.92 10.11 -13.54
C GLY A 163 25.36 9.71 -12.13
N GLU A 164 24.90 10.46 -11.13
CA GLU A 164 25.26 10.29 -9.72
C GLU A 164 24.56 9.08 -9.09
N ARG A 165 25.30 8.42 -8.22
CA ARG A 165 24.83 7.31 -7.37
C ARG A 165 24.79 7.79 -5.92
N GLY A 166 23.83 7.27 -5.15
CA GLY A 166 23.68 7.62 -3.75
C GLY A 166 23.58 6.41 -2.81
N ASP A 167 23.89 6.64 -1.55
CA ASP A 167 23.68 5.69 -0.47
C ASP A 167 22.22 5.75 0.02
N ARG A 168 21.59 6.92 -0.14
CA ARG A 168 20.18 7.18 0.17
C ARG A 168 19.51 7.83 -1.06
N PHE A 169 18.57 7.14 -1.66
CA PHE A 169 17.75 7.66 -2.74
C PHE A 169 16.34 7.98 -2.21
N ILE A 170 16.04 9.28 -2.07
CA ILE A 170 14.78 9.76 -1.50
C ILE A 170 13.88 10.27 -2.62
N ILE A 171 12.71 9.67 -2.76
CA ILE A 171 11.69 10.03 -3.75
C ILE A 171 10.51 10.62 -2.99
N ASP A 172 10.39 11.94 -3.00
CA ASP A 172 9.36 12.68 -2.28
C ASP A 172 8.32 13.24 -3.25
N ALA A 173 7.08 12.81 -3.13
CA ALA A 173 5.98 13.21 -4.00
C ALA A 173 6.35 13.11 -5.50
N PRO A 174 6.56 11.90 -6.05
CA PRO A 174 7.04 11.71 -7.42
C PRO A 174 6.02 12.09 -8.49
N HIS A 175 4.76 12.27 -8.13
CA HIS A 175 3.67 12.62 -9.04
C HIS A 175 3.08 14.00 -8.74
N ASN A 176 2.88 14.78 -9.78
CA ASN A 176 2.08 16.00 -9.72
C ASN A 176 0.60 15.63 -9.74
N ILE A 177 -0.18 16.11 -8.76
CA ILE A 177 -1.61 15.81 -8.63
C ILE A 177 -2.38 16.14 -9.91
N LYS A 178 -2.03 17.26 -10.59
CA LYS A 178 -2.69 17.70 -11.83
C LYS A 178 -2.35 16.81 -13.04
N GLU A 179 -1.17 16.23 -13.05
CA GLU A 179 -0.63 15.46 -14.17
C GLU A 179 -0.80 13.95 -14.01
N THR A 180 -1.16 13.51 -12.80
CA THR A 180 -1.30 12.08 -12.49
C THR A 180 -2.41 11.39 -13.27
N GLU A 181 -3.38 12.16 -13.79
CA GLU A 181 -4.45 11.66 -14.65
C GLU A 181 -3.96 11.30 -16.07
N SER A 182 -2.84 11.87 -16.50
CA SER A 182 -2.24 11.54 -17.79
C SER A 182 -1.51 10.19 -17.70
N ASP A 183 -2.02 9.18 -18.43
CA ASP A 183 -1.38 7.87 -18.51
C ASP A 183 0.09 7.99 -18.93
N ALA A 184 0.38 8.79 -19.96
CA ALA A 184 1.75 8.95 -20.47
C ALA A 184 2.72 9.53 -19.42
N LYS A 185 2.27 10.53 -18.61
CA LYS A 185 3.12 11.11 -17.56
C LYS A 185 3.29 10.17 -16.38
N ARG A 186 2.24 9.45 -16.03
CA ARG A 186 2.29 8.44 -14.98
C ARG A 186 3.20 7.29 -15.36
N ASP A 187 3.04 6.74 -16.58
CA ASP A 187 3.86 5.64 -17.08
C ASP A 187 5.33 6.03 -17.20
N ALA A 188 5.64 7.26 -17.63
CA ALA A 188 7.01 7.79 -17.62
C ALA A 188 7.63 7.82 -16.21
N ALA A 189 6.86 8.20 -15.18
CA ALA A 189 7.33 8.18 -13.80
C ALA A 189 7.54 6.74 -13.29
N LEU A 190 6.66 5.80 -13.65
CA LEU A 190 6.80 4.38 -13.32
C LEU A 190 8.01 3.75 -14.00
N GLN A 191 8.22 4.05 -15.29
CA GLN A 191 9.40 3.59 -16.02
C GLN A 191 10.68 4.13 -15.38
N TRP A 192 10.75 5.42 -15.11
CA TRP A 192 11.90 6.02 -14.42
C TRP A 192 12.17 5.34 -13.08
N PHE A 193 11.14 5.09 -12.28
CA PHE A 193 11.26 4.43 -10.99
C PHE A 193 11.81 3.01 -11.10
N THR A 194 11.35 2.24 -12.08
CA THR A 194 11.72 0.82 -12.23
C THR A 194 13.06 0.61 -12.95
N GLU A 195 13.39 1.46 -13.93
CA GLU A 195 14.57 1.26 -14.79
C GLU A 195 15.77 2.10 -14.33
N VAL A 196 15.53 3.31 -13.78
CA VAL A 196 16.63 4.23 -13.43
C VAL A 196 17.01 4.13 -11.96
N VAL A 197 16.06 4.22 -11.03
CA VAL A 197 16.34 4.30 -9.58
C VAL A 197 17.17 3.13 -9.07
N PRO A 198 16.89 1.86 -9.39
CA PRO A 198 17.68 0.73 -8.88
C PRO A 198 19.13 0.72 -9.37
N THR A 199 19.41 1.38 -10.51
CA THR A 199 20.77 1.47 -11.06
C THR A 199 21.61 2.61 -10.46
N ARG A 200 21.02 3.44 -9.60
CA ARG A 200 21.62 4.65 -9.01
C ARG A 200 21.98 4.49 -7.53
N ILE A 201 21.97 3.30 -7.00
CA ILE A 201 22.47 3.00 -5.65
C ILE A 201 23.97 2.67 -5.70
N ASN A 202 24.72 3.12 -4.67
CA ASN A 202 26.16 2.88 -4.57
C ASN A 202 26.47 1.43 -4.20
N ASP A 203 25.81 0.93 -3.18
CA ASP A 203 26.04 -0.39 -2.60
C ASP A 203 24.70 -1.14 -2.54
N ALA A 204 24.64 -2.30 -3.18
CA ALA A 204 23.44 -3.11 -3.26
C ALA A 204 22.97 -3.65 -1.89
N GLU A 205 23.87 -3.74 -0.90
CA GLU A 205 23.57 -4.28 0.43
C GLU A 205 23.28 -3.19 1.48
N LYS A 206 23.84 -1.98 1.31
CA LYS A 206 23.80 -0.90 2.32
C LYS A 206 22.98 0.31 1.90
N SER A 207 22.86 0.54 0.59
CA SER A 207 22.09 1.68 0.09
C SER A 207 20.59 1.45 0.26
N ALA A 208 19.85 2.54 0.46
CA ALA A 208 18.42 2.50 0.67
C ALA A 208 17.65 3.38 -0.33
N ILE A 209 16.46 2.91 -0.71
CA ILE A 209 15.49 3.66 -1.51
C ILE A 209 14.27 3.95 -0.64
N ILE A 210 13.96 5.23 -0.47
CA ILE A 210 12.85 5.73 0.32
C ILE A 210 11.85 6.43 -0.60
N VAL A 211 10.62 5.94 -0.65
CA VAL A 211 9.51 6.59 -1.35
C VAL A 211 8.57 7.15 -0.30
N ILE A 212 8.34 8.48 -0.33
CA ILE A 212 7.42 9.13 0.58
C ILE A 212 6.43 10.01 -0.17
N MET A 213 5.14 9.74 -0.03
CA MET A 213 4.10 10.46 -0.74
C MET A 213 2.71 10.27 -0.11
N GLN A 214 1.77 11.20 -0.38
CA GLN A 214 0.35 10.85 -0.33
C GLN A 214 -0.01 10.10 -1.62
N ARG A 215 -1.00 9.21 -1.53
CA ARG A 215 -1.52 8.53 -2.70
C ARG A 215 -2.35 9.50 -3.56
N VAL A 216 -2.17 9.46 -4.85
CA VAL A 216 -2.83 10.38 -5.80
C VAL A 216 -3.54 9.65 -6.95
N HIS A 217 -3.17 8.40 -7.20
CA HIS A 217 -3.78 7.55 -8.24
C HIS A 217 -3.56 6.07 -7.87
N GLU A 218 -4.47 5.18 -8.29
CA GLU A 218 -4.33 3.74 -8.03
C GLU A 218 -3.05 3.15 -8.64
N ARG A 219 -2.66 3.64 -9.83
CA ARG A 219 -1.43 3.26 -10.55
C ARG A 219 -0.30 4.28 -10.35
N ASP A 220 -0.19 4.93 -9.20
CA ASP A 220 0.99 5.71 -8.85
C ASP A 220 2.18 4.81 -8.44
N ILE A 221 3.35 5.39 -8.15
CA ILE A 221 4.53 4.58 -7.75
C ILE A 221 4.23 3.72 -6.51
N SER A 222 3.48 4.22 -5.53
CA SER A 222 3.06 3.40 -4.39
C SER A 222 2.17 2.23 -4.83
N GLY A 223 1.22 2.48 -5.76
CA GLY A 223 0.38 1.43 -6.34
C GLY A 223 1.20 0.34 -7.04
N LEU A 224 2.21 0.73 -7.82
CA LEU A 224 3.13 -0.21 -8.44
C LEU A 224 3.90 -1.04 -7.42
N ILE A 225 4.47 -0.39 -6.39
CA ILE A 225 5.24 -1.07 -5.33
C ILE A 225 4.39 -2.12 -4.63
N ILE A 226 3.16 -1.75 -4.26
CA ILE A 226 2.22 -2.63 -3.56
C ILE A 226 1.76 -3.77 -4.47
N ALA A 227 1.31 -3.44 -5.68
CA ALA A 227 0.75 -4.40 -6.62
C ALA A 227 1.77 -5.45 -7.10
N LYS A 228 3.02 -5.04 -7.31
CA LYS A 228 4.12 -5.93 -7.73
C LYS A 228 4.90 -6.56 -6.57
N GLU A 229 4.55 -6.23 -5.32
CA GLU A 229 5.24 -6.74 -4.13
C GLU A 229 6.76 -6.56 -4.20
N LEU A 230 7.21 -5.31 -4.47
CA LEU A 230 8.62 -5.01 -4.73
C LEU A 230 9.52 -5.06 -3.47
N GLY A 231 9.03 -5.59 -2.36
CA GLY A 231 9.78 -5.81 -1.12
C GLY A 231 10.10 -4.53 -0.35
N TYR A 232 9.19 -3.54 -0.40
CA TYR A 232 9.26 -2.34 0.43
C TYR A 232 8.56 -2.57 1.76
N GLU A 233 9.20 -2.15 2.86
CA GLU A 233 8.49 -1.97 4.13
C GLU A 233 7.52 -0.81 3.97
N HIS A 234 6.26 -0.99 4.36
CA HIS A 234 5.19 -0.05 4.06
C HIS A 234 4.58 0.56 5.32
N LEU A 235 4.96 1.79 5.64
CA LEU A 235 4.31 2.63 6.63
C LEU A 235 3.14 3.39 5.99
N CYS A 236 1.92 2.95 6.22
CA CYS A 236 0.71 3.56 5.68
C CYS A 236 -0.20 4.08 6.80
N LEU A 237 -0.28 5.41 6.92
CA LEU A 237 -1.04 6.07 7.98
C LEU A 237 -2.13 6.97 7.37
N PRO A 238 -3.40 6.51 7.30
CA PRO A 238 -4.51 7.35 6.83
C PRO A 238 -4.85 8.45 7.83
N MET A 239 -5.49 9.53 7.36
CA MET A 239 -5.93 10.66 8.20
C MET A 239 -6.92 10.20 9.27
N GLU A 240 -7.86 9.34 8.90
CA GLU A 240 -8.81 8.71 9.80
C GLU A 240 -8.51 7.22 9.84
N TYR A 241 -8.43 6.66 11.04
CA TYR A 241 -8.11 5.26 11.25
C TYR A 241 -9.17 4.35 10.63
N GLU A 242 -8.71 3.30 9.96
CA GLU A 242 -9.51 2.22 9.41
C GLU A 242 -9.01 0.91 10.03
N GLN A 243 -9.82 0.29 10.87
CA GLN A 243 -9.44 -0.91 11.62
C GLN A 243 -8.95 -2.06 10.74
N GLU A 244 -9.55 -2.22 9.56
CA GLU A 244 -9.18 -3.25 8.59
C GLU A 244 -7.83 -3.02 7.92
N ARG A 245 -7.33 -1.79 7.97
CA ARG A 245 -6.05 -1.37 7.41
C ARG A 245 -5.06 -0.97 8.50
N HIS A 246 -5.18 -1.59 9.66
CA HIS A 246 -4.27 -1.36 10.77
C HIS A 246 -2.82 -1.57 10.33
N CYS A 247 -1.97 -0.55 10.48
CA CYS A 247 -0.58 -0.59 10.05
C CYS A 247 0.31 -1.19 11.13
N SER A 248 1.04 -2.23 10.78
CA SER A 248 2.13 -2.80 11.59
C SER A 248 3.32 -3.07 10.69
N THR A 249 4.53 -2.81 11.18
CA THR A 249 5.77 -2.90 10.40
C THR A 249 6.83 -3.76 11.08
N VAL A 250 7.90 -4.07 10.32
CA VAL A 250 9.02 -4.92 10.81
C VAL A 250 9.82 -4.30 11.95
N THR A 251 9.74 -2.97 12.17
CA THR A 251 10.37 -2.30 13.30
C THR A 251 9.70 -2.62 14.64
N GLY A 252 8.55 -3.29 14.62
CA GLY A 252 7.69 -3.49 15.77
C GLY A 252 6.68 -2.35 15.96
N PHE A 253 6.70 -1.34 15.07
CA PHE A 253 5.68 -0.29 15.08
C PHE A 253 4.30 -0.89 14.82
N SER A 254 3.33 -0.38 15.57
CA SER A 254 1.90 -0.66 15.38
C SER A 254 1.13 0.65 15.54
N ASP A 255 0.19 0.93 14.64
CA ASP A 255 -0.66 2.13 14.69
C ASP A 255 -1.34 2.18 16.09
N PRO A 256 -1.12 3.22 16.89
CA PRO A 256 -1.65 3.28 18.25
C PRO A 256 -3.17 3.48 18.31
N ARG A 257 -3.80 3.82 17.20
CA ARG A 257 -5.25 4.04 17.12
C ARG A 257 -5.99 2.70 17.16
N SER A 258 -7.15 2.71 17.77
CA SER A 258 -7.99 1.52 17.93
C SER A 258 -9.45 1.74 17.55
N THR A 259 -9.87 3.00 17.45
CA THR A 259 -11.27 3.36 17.16
C THR A 259 -11.41 3.81 15.73
N GLU A 260 -12.38 3.24 15.00
CA GLU A 260 -12.68 3.61 13.61
C GLU A 260 -12.92 5.13 13.50
N GLY A 261 -12.27 5.77 12.52
CA GLY A 261 -12.35 7.22 12.31
C GLY A 261 -11.50 8.07 13.27
N GLU A 262 -10.68 7.48 14.14
CA GLU A 262 -9.75 8.23 15.00
C GLU A 262 -8.71 9.00 14.17
N LEU A 263 -8.49 10.28 14.50
CA LEU A 263 -7.63 11.16 13.71
C LEU A 263 -6.14 10.84 13.89
N LEU A 264 -5.39 10.97 12.79
CA LEU A 264 -3.95 10.78 12.77
C LEU A 264 -3.19 11.77 13.65
N TRP A 265 -3.61 13.04 13.63
CA TRP A 265 -2.93 14.13 14.35
C TRP A 265 -3.93 15.23 14.76
N PRO A 266 -4.73 14.99 15.83
CA PRO A 266 -5.83 15.92 16.22
C PRO A 266 -5.38 17.34 16.53
N ASP A 267 -4.19 17.52 17.15
CA ASP A 267 -3.65 18.82 17.53
C ASP A 267 -3.29 19.69 16.31
N ARG A 268 -2.97 19.05 15.19
CA ARG A 268 -2.63 19.71 13.94
C ARG A 268 -3.81 19.79 12.98
N PHE A 269 -4.64 18.76 12.93
CA PHE A 269 -5.81 18.63 12.08
C PHE A 269 -7.04 18.33 12.93
N PRO A 270 -7.61 19.32 13.63
CA PRO A 270 -8.82 19.13 14.40
C PRO A 270 -9.97 18.61 13.54
N ARG A 271 -10.86 17.80 14.10
CA ARG A 271 -12.02 17.24 13.41
C ARG A 271 -12.83 18.31 12.67
N ARG A 272 -13.05 19.43 13.32
CA ARG A 272 -13.78 20.56 12.72
C ARG A 272 -13.13 21.04 11.41
N TYR A 273 -11.81 21.27 11.42
CA TYR A 273 -11.09 21.69 10.21
C TYR A 273 -11.17 20.63 9.10
N LEU A 274 -11.07 19.36 9.48
CA LEU A 274 -11.14 18.27 8.52
C LEU A 274 -12.51 18.23 7.81
N GLU A 275 -13.61 18.34 8.58
CA GLU A 275 -14.98 18.20 8.05
C GLU A 275 -15.51 19.49 7.39
N GLU A 276 -15.19 20.67 7.94
CA GLU A 276 -15.77 21.92 7.46
C GLU A 276 -14.93 22.58 6.35
N ASP A 277 -13.60 22.35 6.31
CA ASP A 277 -12.71 23.03 5.38
C ASP A 277 -12.00 22.07 4.41
N LEU A 278 -11.27 21.07 4.92
CA LEU A 278 -10.34 20.29 4.10
C LEU A 278 -11.06 19.30 3.18
N LYS A 279 -11.97 18.48 3.70
CA LYS A 279 -12.74 17.51 2.90
C LYS A 279 -13.63 18.21 1.86
N PRO A 280 -14.40 19.28 2.21
CA PRO A 280 -15.17 20.01 1.21
C PRO A 280 -14.29 20.62 0.11
N SER A 281 -13.13 21.16 0.46
CA SER A 281 -12.18 21.72 -0.52
C SER A 281 -11.64 20.67 -1.48
N LEU A 282 -11.28 19.48 -0.97
CA LEU A 282 -10.83 18.37 -1.81
C LEU A 282 -11.94 17.85 -2.71
N ARG A 283 -13.17 17.74 -2.18
CA ARG A 283 -14.34 17.26 -2.92
C ARG A 283 -14.80 18.22 -4.00
N ALA A 284 -14.62 19.54 -3.81
CA ALA A 284 -15.08 20.56 -4.76
C ALA A 284 -14.52 20.40 -6.17
N TRP A 285 -13.29 19.90 -6.32
CA TRP A 285 -12.66 19.67 -7.63
C TRP A 285 -12.40 18.19 -7.92
N GLY A 286 -11.88 17.47 -6.95
CA GLY A 286 -11.44 16.07 -7.10
C GLY A 286 -12.49 15.03 -6.70
N GLY A 287 -13.66 15.46 -6.19
CA GLY A 287 -14.68 14.56 -5.66
C GLY A 287 -14.19 13.74 -4.45
N THR A 288 -14.92 12.72 -4.09
CA THR A 288 -14.55 11.75 -3.03
C THR A 288 -13.25 11.01 -3.33
N TYR A 289 -12.85 10.99 -4.60
CA TYR A 289 -11.60 10.42 -5.09
C TYR A 289 -10.35 11.09 -4.51
N ALA A 290 -10.30 12.44 -4.53
CA ALA A 290 -9.15 13.18 -4.00
C ALA A 290 -9.03 13.01 -2.48
N GLU A 291 -10.14 12.93 -1.77
CA GLU A 291 -10.17 12.65 -0.34
C GLU A 291 -9.67 11.23 -0.05
N ALA A 292 -10.22 10.22 -0.73
CA ALA A 292 -9.83 8.83 -0.56
C ALA A 292 -8.33 8.60 -0.85
N GLY A 293 -7.78 9.24 -1.88
CA GLY A 293 -6.37 9.16 -2.21
C GLY A 293 -5.50 9.91 -1.21
N GLN A 294 -5.68 11.22 -1.09
CA GLN A 294 -4.75 12.08 -0.36
C GLN A 294 -4.87 11.95 1.17
N LEU A 295 -6.08 11.78 1.70
CA LEU A 295 -6.28 11.65 3.14
C LEU A 295 -6.24 10.19 3.58
N GLN A 296 -6.96 9.30 2.91
CA GLN A 296 -7.08 7.89 3.31
C GLN A 296 -6.06 6.96 2.64
N GLN A 297 -5.13 7.50 1.84
CA GLN A 297 -4.09 6.72 1.14
C GLN A 297 -4.66 5.57 0.30
N ARG A 298 -5.88 5.74 -0.20
CA ARG A 298 -6.64 4.73 -0.95
C ARG A 298 -7.31 5.37 -2.17
N PRO A 299 -6.54 5.74 -3.21
CA PRO A 299 -7.11 6.28 -4.43
C PRO A 299 -8.01 5.26 -5.11
N ALA A 300 -9.13 5.73 -5.64
CA ALA A 300 -10.06 4.97 -6.45
C ALA A 300 -10.22 5.65 -7.83
N PRO A 301 -10.65 4.98 -8.90
CA PRO A 301 -10.87 5.61 -10.21
C PRO A 301 -11.91 6.73 -10.14
N ARG A 302 -11.67 7.84 -10.86
CA ARG A 302 -12.61 8.99 -10.88
C ARG A 302 -14.00 8.67 -11.42
N GLY A 303 -14.11 7.69 -12.30
CA GLY A 303 -15.37 7.22 -12.85
C GLY A 303 -16.21 6.36 -11.91
N GLY A 304 -15.71 6.12 -10.69
CA GLY A 304 -16.26 5.12 -9.78
C GLY A 304 -15.98 3.70 -10.28
N GLY A 305 -15.58 2.78 -9.39
CA GLY A 305 -15.57 1.35 -9.71
C GLY A 305 -16.99 0.81 -9.81
N LEU A 306 -17.12 -0.39 -10.34
CA LEU A 306 -18.41 -1.10 -10.36
C LEU A 306 -18.93 -1.41 -8.94
N PHE A 307 -18.02 -1.46 -7.96
CA PHE A 307 -18.31 -1.66 -6.55
C PHE A 307 -17.88 -0.44 -5.73
N GLN A 308 -18.67 -0.08 -4.73
CA GLN A 308 -18.33 0.94 -3.76
C GLN A 308 -18.04 0.29 -2.40
N ARG A 309 -17.04 0.80 -1.66
CA ARG A 309 -16.75 0.27 -0.31
C ARG A 309 -17.96 0.40 0.63
N ALA A 310 -18.69 1.52 0.51
CA ALA A 310 -19.86 1.78 1.35
C ALA A 310 -20.98 0.73 1.19
N ASP A 311 -20.98 0.00 0.07
CA ASP A 311 -21.98 -1.02 -0.24
C ASP A 311 -21.61 -2.40 0.35
N MET A 312 -20.39 -2.55 0.87
CA MET A 312 -19.88 -3.81 1.45
C MET A 312 -20.02 -3.78 2.96
N GLN A 313 -20.74 -4.74 3.51
CA GLN A 313 -20.95 -4.87 4.94
C GLN A 313 -20.03 -5.91 5.55
N PHE A 314 -19.68 -5.75 6.84
CA PHE A 314 -18.77 -6.65 7.53
C PHE A 314 -19.48 -7.42 8.62
N VAL A 315 -19.13 -8.69 8.74
CA VAL A 315 -19.62 -9.59 9.78
C VAL A 315 -18.47 -10.37 10.41
N ASP A 316 -18.58 -10.68 11.69
CA ASP A 316 -17.55 -11.47 12.38
C ASP A 316 -17.61 -12.95 11.97
N ALA A 317 -18.79 -13.44 11.67
CA ALA A 317 -19.00 -14.82 11.20
C ALA A 317 -20.29 -14.92 10.36
N VAL A 318 -20.33 -15.95 9.52
CA VAL A 318 -21.55 -16.29 8.77
C VAL A 318 -22.63 -16.83 9.71
N PRO A 319 -23.89 -16.37 9.60
CA PRO A 319 -24.96 -16.87 10.42
C PRO A 319 -25.23 -18.37 10.19
N GLN A 320 -25.65 -19.08 11.25
CA GLN A 320 -25.97 -20.50 11.21
C GLN A 320 -27.36 -20.73 10.57
N VAL A 321 -27.45 -20.52 9.28
CA VAL A 321 -28.67 -20.68 8.47
C VAL A 321 -28.43 -21.62 7.30
N SER A 322 -29.50 -22.22 6.81
CA SER A 322 -29.41 -23.04 5.59
C SER A 322 -29.03 -22.20 4.38
N GLY A 323 -28.32 -22.81 3.44
CA GLY A 323 -27.89 -22.14 2.23
C GLY A 323 -26.98 -23.00 1.37
N ARG A 324 -26.36 -22.36 0.39
CA ARG A 324 -25.43 -23.02 -0.56
C ARG A 324 -24.07 -22.35 -0.52
N ARG A 325 -23.02 -23.17 -0.60
CA ARG A 325 -21.62 -22.71 -0.64
C ARG A 325 -20.96 -23.12 -1.93
N VAL A 326 -20.06 -22.28 -2.39
CA VAL A 326 -19.19 -22.55 -3.54
C VAL A 326 -17.85 -21.88 -3.33
N ARG A 327 -16.78 -22.51 -3.79
CA ARG A 327 -15.50 -21.83 -4.02
C ARG A 327 -15.31 -21.71 -5.52
N GLY A 328 -15.43 -20.48 -6.03
CA GLY A 328 -15.14 -20.13 -7.41
C GLY A 328 -13.65 -19.87 -7.58
N TRP A 329 -13.05 -20.45 -8.62
CA TRP A 329 -11.65 -20.25 -8.96
C TRP A 329 -11.49 -19.40 -10.22
N ASP A 330 -10.51 -18.50 -10.20
CA ASP A 330 -9.91 -17.88 -11.38
C ASP A 330 -8.45 -18.29 -11.44
N LEU A 331 -8.01 -18.85 -12.58
CA LEU A 331 -6.71 -19.48 -12.72
C LEU A 331 -5.79 -18.62 -13.59
N ALA A 332 -4.63 -18.22 -13.06
CA ALA A 332 -3.60 -17.57 -13.86
C ALA A 332 -2.97 -18.56 -14.84
N ALA A 333 -2.75 -18.11 -16.08
CA ALA A 333 -2.18 -18.93 -17.13
C ALA A 333 -0.70 -19.25 -16.93
N THR A 334 0.08 -18.33 -16.30
CA THR A 334 1.53 -18.48 -16.11
C THR A 334 1.97 -17.82 -14.80
N LYS A 335 3.08 -18.32 -14.22
CA LYS A 335 3.70 -17.76 -13.01
C LYS A 335 4.20 -16.32 -13.18
N ASP A 336 4.70 -15.98 -14.37
CA ASP A 336 5.43 -14.74 -14.65
C ASP A 336 4.55 -13.62 -15.26
N ALA A 337 3.29 -13.90 -15.58
CA ALA A 337 2.38 -12.95 -16.24
C ALA A 337 1.73 -11.92 -15.30
N GLY A 338 2.08 -11.89 -14.02
CA GLY A 338 1.56 -10.91 -13.07
C GLY A 338 0.16 -11.16 -12.55
N ALA A 339 -0.64 -12.04 -13.19
CA ALA A 339 -1.98 -12.40 -12.74
C ALA A 339 -1.96 -13.35 -11.52
N TRP A 340 -3.02 -13.27 -10.71
CA TRP A 340 -3.19 -14.14 -9.54
C TRP A 340 -4.10 -15.32 -9.85
N THR A 341 -3.75 -16.48 -9.33
CA THR A 341 -4.75 -17.53 -9.14
C THR A 341 -5.53 -17.22 -7.87
N VAL A 342 -6.85 -17.16 -7.97
CA VAL A 342 -7.74 -16.79 -6.86
C VAL A 342 -8.80 -17.85 -6.64
N GLY A 343 -8.99 -18.28 -5.39
CA GLY A 343 -10.10 -19.12 -4.95
C GLY A 343 -10.95 -18.39 -3.92
N LEU A 344 -12.17 -17.98 -4.30
CA LEU A 344 -13.08 -17.22 -3.45
C LEU A 344 -14.25 -18.09 -2.98
N LYS A 345 -14.39 -18.21 -1.66
CA LYS A 345 -15.50 -18.96 -1.03
C LYS A 345 -16.68 -18.03 -0.75
N MET A 346 -17.82 -18.38 -1.30
CA MET A 346 -19.06 -17.62 -1.17
C MET A 346 -20.20 -18.48 -0.64
N PHE A 347 -20.99 -17.94 0.27
CA PHE A 347 -22.21 -18.52 0.81
C PHE A 347 -23.42 -17.68 0.42
N LYS A 348 -24.46 -18.32 -0.08
CA LYS A 348 -25.80 -17.74 -0.25
C LYS A 348 -26.74 -18.37 0.74
N SER A 349 -27.27 -17.59 1.66
CA SER A 349 -28.26 -18.02 2.63
C SER A 349 -29.65 -18.23 1.98
N ALA A 350 -30.52 -18.95 2.67
CA ALA A 350 -31.89 -19.23 2.18
C ALA A 350 -32.72 -17.95 2.02
N ASP A 351 -32.47 -16.93 2.84
CA ASP A 351 -33.12 -15.61 2.77
C ASP A 351 -32.51 -14.70 1.66
N GLY A 352 -31.49 -15.17 0.94
CA GLY A 352 -30.92 -14.51 -0.23
C GLY A 352 -29.68 -13.68 0.04
N ARG A 353 -29.24 -13.48 1.29
CA ARG A 353 -28.01 -12.76 1.63
C ARG A 353 -26.77 -13.49 1.12
N ILE A 354 -25.74 -12.72 0.75
CA ILE A 354 -24.50 -13.20 0.14
C ILE A 354 -23.34 -12.89 1.07
N PHE A 355 -22.55 -13.91 1.39
CA PHE A 355 -21.39 -13.78 2.26
C PHE A 355 -20.15 -14.26 1.53
N ILE A 356 -19.08 -13.43 1.48
CA ILE A 356 -17.74 -13.87 1.12
C ILE A 356 -17.07 -14.36 2.40
N GLU A 357 -16.77 -15.66 2.47
CA GLU A 357 -16.26 -16.32 3.67
C GLU A 357 -14.74 -16.36 3.70
N ASP A 358 -14.10 -16.51 2.52
CA ASP A 358 -12.67 -16.63 2.40
C ASP A 358 -12.19 -16.28 0.99
N VAL A 359 -10.99 -15.69 0.89
CA VAL A 359 -10.28 -15.44 -0.37
C VAL A 359 -8.85 -15.93 -0.28
N ARG A 360 -8.52 -16.92 -1.11
CA ARG A 360 -7.16 -17.42 -1.28
C ARG A 360 -6.54 -16.87 -2.55
N ARG A 361 -5.40 -16.20 -2.43
CA ARG A 361 -4.62 -15.69 -3.56
C ARG A 361 -3.24 -16.36 -3.57
N LEU A 362 -2.78 -16.76 -4.74
CA LEU A 362 -1.41 -17.26 -4.92
C LEU A 362 -0.89 -17.01 -6.33
N ARG A 363 0.43 -16.90 -6.43
CA ARG A 363 1.19 -17.03 -7.67
C ARG A 363 2.07 -18.25 -7.51
N GLY A 364 1.98 -19.19 -8.43
CA GLY A 364 2.70 -20.44 -8.29
C GLY A 364 2.78 -21.21 -9.60
N THR A 365 3.60 -22.26 -9.58
CA THR A 365 3.64 -23.26 -10.63
C THR A 365 2.30 -24.01 -10.72
N PRO A 366 1.99 -24.68 -11.84
CA PRO A 366 0.75 -25.46 -11.96
C PRO A 366 0.56 -26.47 -10.81
N GLY A 367 1.62 -27.14 -10.36
CA GLY A 367 1.55 -28.07 -9.24
C GLY A 367 1.26 -27.40 -7.89
N GLU A 368 1.78 -26.19 -7.64
CA GLU A 368 1.45 -25.40 -6.44
C GLU A 368 -0.01 -24.94 -6.46
N VAL A 369 -0.51 -24.55 -7.62
CA VAL A 369 -1.92 -24.19 -7.83
C VAL A 369 -2.84 -25.39 -7.57
N GLU A 370 -2.52 -26.57 -8.15
CA GLU A 370 -3.27 -27.81 -7.93
C GLU A 370 -3.30 -28.21 -6.45
N ASN A 371 -2.15 -28.11 -5.76
CA ASN A 371 -2.07 -28.38 -4.31
C ASN A 371 -2.90 -27.38 -3.49
N ALA A 372 -2.89 -26.10 -3.85
CA ALA A 372 -3.70 -25.08 -3.18
C ALA A 372 -5.21 -25.33 -3.37
N ILE A 373 -5.64 -25.69 -4.58
CA ILE A 373 -7.03 -26.03 -4.88
C ILE A 373 -7.48 -27.24 -4.05
N ARG A 374 -6.65 -28.30 -4.00
CA ARG A 374 -6.94 -29.50 -3.21
C ARG A 374 -7.01 -29.17 -1.71
N GLY A 375 -6.02 -28.44 -1.18
CA GLY A 375 -6.00 -28.04 0.23
C GLY A 375 -7.20 -27.19 0.63
N CYS A 376 -7.65 -26.28 -0.26
CA CYS A 376 -8.89 -25.54 -0.04
C CYS A 376 -10.12 -26.45 -0.04
N ALA A 377 -10.20 -27.44 -0.94
CA ALA A 377 -11.32 -28.38 -0.99
C ALA A 377 -11.37 -29.28 0.28
N GLU A 378 -10.23 -29.67 0.79
CA GLU A 378 -10.12 -30.42 2.06
C GLU A 378 -10.63 -29.60 3.26
N LEU A 379 -10.23 -28.33 3.35
CA LEU A 379 -10.67 -27.41 4.42
C LEU A 379 -12.15 -27.05 4.31
N ASP A 380 -12.66 -26.88 3.10
CA ASP A 380 -14.04 -26.50 2.82
C ASP A 380 -15.04 -27.66 3.03
N GLY A 381 -14.59 -28.89 2.86
CA GLY A 381 -15.39 -30.09 2.99
C GLY A 381 -16.34 -30.37 1.82
N TYR A 382 -17.03 -31.50 1.88
CA TYR A 382 -17.84 -32.04 0.77
C TYR A 382 -19.10 -31.22 0.42
N ASN A 383 -19.55 -30.36 1.32
CA ASN A 383 -20.75 -29.54 1.13
C ASN A 383 -20.49 -28.25 0.32
N VAL A 384 -19.23 -27.94 0.06
CA VAL A 384 -18.85 -26.78 -0.77
C VAL A 384 -18.55 -27.25 -2.19
N THR A 385 -19.17 -26.61 -3.18
CA THR A 385 -18.87 -26.91 -4.58
C THR A 385 -17.57 -26.21 -4.98
N VAL A 386 -16.67 -26.91 -5.62
CA VAL A 386 -15.47 -26.35 -6.25
C VAL A 386 -15.82 -26.03 -7.70
N ASP A 387 -15.88 -24.73 -8.07
CA ASP A 387 -16.21 -24.29 -9.44
C ASP A 387 -14.94 -23.78 -10.14
N ILE A 388 -14.46 -24.53 -11.14
CA ILE A 388 -13.21 -24.31 -11.86
C ILE A 388 -13.53 -23.84 -13.28
N PRO A 389 -12.81 -22.82 -13.84
CA PRO A 389 -12.95 -22.44 -15.24
C PRO A 389 -12.52 -23.57 -16.15
N GLN A 390 -13.17 -23.66 -17.31
CA GLN A 390 -12.79 -24.57 -18.38
C GLN A 390 -12.49 -23.74 -19.63
N ASP A 391 -11.25 -23.79 -20.09
CA ASP A 391 -10.88 -23.17 -21.36
C ASP A 391 -11.52 -23.91 -22.55
N PRO A 392 -11.90 -23.18 -23.60
CA PRO A 392 -12.34 -23.82 -24.84
C PRO A 392 -11.16 -24.56 -25.50
N GLY A 393 -11.41 -25.75 -26.05
CA GLY A 393 -10.44 -26.54 -26.79
C GLY A 393 -9.87 -27.77 -26.05
N GLN A 394 -8.86 -28.41 -26.67
CA GLN A 394 -8.29 -29.68 -26.16
C GLN A 394 -7.53 -29.53 -24.86
N ALA A 395 -6.79 -28.44 -24.66
CA ALA A 395 -6.06 -28.15 -23.45
C ALA A 395 -7.03 -28.09 -22.24
N GLY A 396 -8.16 -27.41 -22.37
CA GLY A 396 -9.17 -27.37 -21.32
C GLY A 396 -9.81 -28.71 -21.00
N LYS A 397 -9.90 -29.62 -21.97
CA LYS A 397 -10.38 -31.00 -21.72
C LYS A 397 -9.38 -31.83 -20.90
N SER A 398 -8.08 -31.68 -21.16
CA SER A 398 -7.01 -32.33 -20.37
C SER A 398 -6.98 -31.78 -18.96
N GLN A 399 -7.01 -30.49 -18.78
CA GLN A 399 -7.05 -29.82 -17.49
C GLN A 399 -8.26 -30.26 -16.65
N LYS A 400 -9.43 -30.35 -17.27
CA LYS A 400 -10.64 -30.88 -16.63
C LYS A 400 -10.46 -32.31 -16.10
N ARG A 401 -9.80 -33.18 -16.87
CA ARG A 401 -9.54 -34.57 -16.42
C ARG A 401 -8.61 -34.58 -15.20
N ASN A 402 -7.54 -33.80 -15.24
CA ASN A 402 -6.59 -33.70 -14.12
C ASN A 402 -7.28 -33.22 -12.85
N PHE A 403 -8.06 -32.14 -12.90
CA PHE A 403 -8.80 -31.66 -11.74
C PHE A 403 -9.90 -32.62 -11.26
N ALA A 404 -10.57 -33.34 -12.19
CA ALA A 404 -11.55 -34.35 -11.81
C ALA A 404 -10.91 -35.53 -11.05
N GLN A 405 -9.67 -35.90 -11.40
CA GLN A 405 -8.89 -36.92 -10.67
C GLN A 405 -8.40 -36.37 -9.32
N LEU A 406 -7.79 -35.16 -9.33
CA LEU A 406 -7.25 -34.51 -8.13
C LEU A 406 -8.31 -34.29 -7.03
N LEU A 407 -9.54 -33.95 -7.44
CA LEU A 407 -10.65 -33.62 -6.56
C LEU A 407 -11.68 -34.75 -6.49
N HIS A 408 -11.24 -36.00 -6.70
CA HIS A 408 -12.14 -37.15 -6.60
C HIS A 408 -12.80 -37.20 -5.21
N GLY A 409 -14.12 -37.36 -5.20
CA GLY A 409 -14.93 -37.35 -3.98
C GLY A 409 -15.55 -35.99 -3.61
N TYR A 410 -15.01 -34.89 -4.13
CA TYR A 410 -15.60 -33.55 -3.91
C TYR A 410 -16.63 -33.20 -4.98
N ASN A 411 -17.51 -32.24 -4.65
CA ASN A 411 -18.49 -31.72 -5.61
C ASN A 411 -17.81 -30.69 -6.52
N VAL A 412 -17.40 -31.12 -7.73
CA VAL A 412 -16.66 -30.29 -8.67
C VAL A 412 -17.55 -29.91 -9.86
N ARG A 413 -17.51 -28.64 -10.27
CA ARG A 413 -18.11 -28.13 -11.48
C ARG A 413 -17.06 -27.51 -12.38
N PHE A 414 -17.21 -27.69 -13.67
CA PHE A 414 -16.43 -27.03 -14.70
C PHE A 414 -17.35 -26.15 -15.54
N GLY A 415 -17.07 -24.86 -15.60
CA GLY A 415 -17.89 -23.89 -16.32
C GLY A 415 -17.12 -23.13 -17.37
N LEU A 416 -17.67 -23.01 -18.58
CA LEU A 416 -17.17 -22.07 -19.59
C LEU A 416 -17.54 -20.64 -19.19
N GLU A 417 -16.64 -19.71 -19.45
CA GLU A 417 -16.91 -18.29 -19.29
C GLU A 417 -17.39 -17.69 -20.60
N SER A 418 -18.39 -16.80 -20.51
CA SER A 418 -18.93 -16.07 -21.64
C SER A 418 -19.21 -14.61 -21.24
N GLY A 419 -19.07 -13.70 -22.18
CA GLY A 419 -19.23 -12.27 -21.97
C GLY A 419 -17.99 -11.59 -21.40
N SER A 420 -18.03 -10.27 -21.27
CA SER A 420 -16.94 -9.50 -20.67
C SER A 420 -16.85 -9.73 -19.17
N LYS A 421 -15.67 -9.47 -18.57
CA LYS A 421 -15.49 -9.50 -17.11
C LYS A 421 -16.45 -8.54 -16.41
N GLU A 422 -16.68 -7.39 -16.99
CA GLU A 422 -17.61 -6.37 -16.49
C GLU A 422 -19.05 -6.87 -16.46
N ASP A 423 -19.54 -7.47 -17.56
CA ASP A 423 -20.89 -8.00 -17.61
C ASP A 423 -21.14 -9.10 -16.58
N ARG A 424 -20.12 -9.92 -16.32
CA ARG A 424 -20.20 -10.98 -15.30
C ARG A 424 -20.23 -10.43 -13.88
N ALA A 425 -19.57 -9.30 -13.62
CA ALA A 425 -19.49 -8.67 -12.31
C ALA A 425 -20.72 -7.80 -11.96
N ARG A 426 -21.41 -7.22 -12.95
CA ARG A 426 -22.59 -6.35 -12.75
C ARG A 426 -23.66 -6.93 -11.79
N PRO A 427 -24.06 -8.21 -11.90
CA PRO A 427 -25.08 -8.76 -11.00
C PRO A 427 -24.62 -8.82 -9.54
N LEU A 428 -23.33 -9.10 -9.28
CA LEU A 428 -22.77 -9.07 -7.93
C LEU A 428 -22.67 -7.63 -7.40
N ALA A 429 -22.28 -6.68 -8.23
CA ALA A 429 -22.22 -5.27 -7.88
C ALA A 429 -23.60 -4.71 -7.51
N ALA A 430 -24.66 -5.08 -8.24
CA ALA A 430 -26.02 -4.70 -7.90
C ALA A 430 -26.48 -5.26 -6.54
N GLN A 431 -25.99 -6.45 -6.15
CA GLN A 431 -26.26 -6.98 -4.82
C GLN A 431 -25.50 -6.23 -3.73
N ALA A 432 -24.27 -5.78 -3.99
CA ALA A 432 -23.52 -4.93 -3.08
C ALA A 432 -24.25 -3.59 -2.88
N GLU A 433 -24.64 -2.91 -3.97
CA GLU A 433 -25.38 -1.65 -3.94
C GLU A 433 -26.71 -1.77 -3.16
N ALA A 434 -27.39 -2.92 -3.28
CA ALA A 434 -28.60 -3.22 -2.51
C ALA A 434 -28.32 -3.55 -1.02
N GLY A 435 -27.07 -3.48 -0.55
CA GLY A 435 -26.70 -3.80 0.84
C GLY A 435 -26.77 -5.28 1.15
N ASN A 436 -26.70 -6.16 0.15
CA ASN A 436 -26.91 -7.61 0.29
C ASN A 436 -25.60 -8.41 0.22
N LEU A 437 -24.44 -7.74 0.18
CA LEU A 437 -23.11 -8.35 0.16
C LEU A 437 -22.41 -8.13 1.49
N TYR A 438 -22.02 -9.23 2.13
CA TYR A 438 -21.34 -9.26 3.41
C TYR A 438 -19.95 -9.92 3.27
N LEU A 439 -18.94 -9.34 3.92
CA LEU A 439 -17.59 -9.88 4.02
C LEU A 439 -17.31 -10.34 5.44
N VAL A 440 -16.84 -11.57 5.60
CA VAL A 440 -16.33 -12.04 6.89
C VAL A 440 -15.00 -11.33 7.16
N LYS A 441 -14.85 -10.72 8.34
CA LYS A 441 -13.64 -10.00 8.74
C LYS A 441 -12.42 -10.90 8.73
N ALA A 442 -11.43 -10.59 7.90
CA ALA A 442 -10.20 -11.37 7.74
C ALA A 442 -9.11 -10.53 7.05
N LYS A 443 -7.86 -11.03 7.08
CA LYS A 443 -6.68 -10.35 6.48
C LYS A 443 -6.79 -10.11 4.97
N TRP A 444 -7.62 -10.83 4.25
CA TRP A 444 -7.82 -10.68 2.80
C TRP A 444 -8.76 -9.52 2.44
N ASN A 445 -9.51 -8.95 3.38
CA ASN A 445 -10.55 -7.95 3.11
C ASN A 445 -10.00 -6.72 2.37
N ASP A 446 -8.89 -6.15 2.84
CA ASP A 446 -8.33 -4.92 2.24
C ASP A 446 -7.93 -5.13 0.76
N ALA A 447 -7.27 -6.23 0.46
CA ALA A 447 -6.88 -6.57 -0.90
C ALA A 447 -8.09 -6.81 -1.82
N PHE A 448 -9.14 -7.47 -1.32
CA PHE A 448 -10.38 -7.70 -2.07
C PHE A 448 -11.14 -6.40 -2.34
N ILE A 449 -11.31 -5.57 -1.31
CA ILE A 449 -12.03 -4.29 -1.42
C ILE A 449 -11.30 -3.34 -2.36
N THR A 450 -9.98 -3.26 -2.26
CA THR A 450 -9.18 -2.44 -3.15
C THR A 450 -9.39 -2.83 -4.60
N GLU A 451 -9.28 -4.12 -4.93
CA GLU A 451 -9.51 -4.61 -6.29
C GLU A 451 -10.96 -4.36 -6.75
N ALA A 452 -11.95 -4.62 -5.88
CA ALA A 452 -13.37 -4.41 -6.19
C ALA A 452 -13.67 -2.93 -6.50
N CYS A 453 -13.19 -2.01 -5.67
CA CYS A 453 -13.40 -0.58 -5.88
C CYS A 453 -12.67 -0.03 -7.12
N LEU A 454 -11.60 -0.68 -7.54
CA LEU A 454 -10.86 -0.33 -8.76
C LEU A 454 -11.42 -0.99 -10.03
N PHE A 455 -12.23 -2.03 -9.88
CA PHE A 455 -12.79 -2.77 -11.01
C PHE A 455 -13.81 -1.93 -11.81
N PRO A 456 -13.77 -1.87 -13.16
CA PRO A 456 -12.97 -2.70 -14.07
C PRO A 456 -11.60 -2.11 -14.45
N HIS A 457 -11.21 -0.95 -13.93
CA HIS A 457 -10.05 -0.17 -14.36
C HIS A 457 -8.75 -0.52 -13.64
N GLY A 458 -8.82 -1.27 -12.52
CA GLY A 458 -7.66 -1.73 -11.75
C GLY A 458 -6.73 -2.65 -12.53
N GLU A 459 -5.49 -2.76 -12.08
CA GLU A 459 -4.47 -3.64 -12.66
C GLU A 459 -4.88 -5.12 -12.55
N PHE A 460 -5.40 -5.53 -11.39
CA PHE A 460 -5.87 -6.89 -11.14
C PHE A 460 -7.39 -6.94 -11.12
N LYS A 461 -7.92 -8.05 -11.59
CA LYS A 461 -9.37 -8.32 -11.73
C LYS A 461 -9.72 -9.73 -11.28
N ASP A 462 -8.73 -10.47 -10.81
CA ASP A 462 -8.78 -11.92 -10.62
C ASP A 462 -9.69 -12.29 -9.43
N GLN A 463 -9.72 -11.46 -8.37
CA GLN A 463 -10.63 -11.67 -7.24
C GLN A 463 -12.08 -11.41 -7.61
N ILE A 464 -12.33 -10.41 -8.44
CA ILE A 464 -13.68 -10.09 -8.92
C ILE A 464 -14.17 -11.13 -9.93
N ASP A 465 -13.29 -11.68 -10.76
CA ASP A 465 -13.65 -12.79 -11.64
C ASP A 465 -14.01 -14.05 -10.85
N ALA A 466 -13.22 -14.42 -9.85
CA ALA A 466 -13.54 -15.53 -8.94
C ALA A 466 -14.87 -15.30 -8.19
N ALA A 467 -15.12 -14.07 -7.72
CA ALA A 467 -16.37 -13.69 -7.04
C ALA A 467 -17.58 -13.76 -7.99
N SER A 468 -17.44 -13.24 -9.21
CA SER A 468 -18.49 -13.26 -10.23
C SER A 468 -18.84 -14.68 -10.64
N ARG A 469 -17.85 -15.55 -10.75
CA ARG A 469 -18.03 -16.99 -10.99
C ARG A 469 -18.81 -17.66 -9.86
N ALA A 470 -18.37 -17.46 -8.62
CA ALA A 470 -19.05 -17.99 -7.44
C ALA A 470 -20.50 -17.52 -7.37
N TYR A 471 -20.75 -16.23 -7.60
CA TYR A 471 -22.07 -15.65 -7.63
C TYR A 471 -22.94 -16.30 -8.71
N SER A 472 -22.44 -16.38 -9.96
CA SER A 472 -23.17 -16.98 -11.08
C SER A 472 -23.61 -18.41 -10.77
N TYR A 473 -22.73 -19.21 -10.14
CA TYR A 473 -23.09 -20.56 -9.73
C TYR A 473 -24.24 -20.59 -8.72
N LEU A 474 -24.19 -19.73 -7.71
CA LEU A 474 -25.21 -19.70 -6.64
C LEU A 474 -26.57 -19.22 -7.11
N PHE A 475 -26.62 -18.43 -8.17
CA PHE A 475 -27.85 -17.86 -8.73
C PHE A 475 -28.37 -18.58 -9.98
N THR A 476 -27.59 -19.48 -10.60
CA THR A 476 -28.08 -20.31 -11.70
C THR A 476 -29.15 -21.27 -11.16
N LYS A 477 -30.35 -21.19 -11.75
CA LYS A 477 -31.43 -22.14 -11.43
C LYS A 477 -30.98 -23.56 -11.81
N ARG A 478 -30.96 -24.50 -10.87
CA ARG A 478 -30.82 -25.92 -11.22
C ARG A 478 -32.01 -26.29 -12.11
N PRO A 479 -31.79 -26.98 -13.24
CA PRO A 479 -32.91 -27.60 -13.93
C PRO A 479 -33.59 -28.53 -12.92
N ARG A 480 -34.90 -28.37 -12.73
CA ARG A 480 -35.68 -29.33 -11.95
C ARG A 480 -35.40 -30.71 -12.55
N ARG A 481 -34.87 -31.65 -11.78
CA ARG A 481 -34.96 -33.06 -12.10
C ARG A 481 -36.43 -33.37 -12.15
N ILE A 482 -37.01 -33.53 -13.33
CA ILE A 482 -38.31 -34.14 -13.52
C ILE A 482 -38.10 -35.55 -13.00
N GLY A 483 -38.70 -35.85 -11.86
CA GLY A 483 -38.71 -37.20 -11.30
C GLY A 483 -39.25 -38.14 -12.38
N ALA A 484 -38.55 -39.22 -12.66
CA ALA A 484 -39.09 -40.32 -13.44
C ALA A 484 -40.41 -40.77 -12.79
N ALA A 485 -41.49 -40.73 -13.53
CA ALA A 485 -42.76 -41.27 -13.07
C ALA A 485 -42.56 -42.74 -12.68
N PRO A 486 -43.18 -43.24 -11.61
CA PRO A 486 -43.09 -44.64 -11.24
C PRO A 486 -43.70 -45.46 -12.39
N GLN A 487 -42.90 -46.35 -12.98
CA GLN A 487 -43.41 -47.36 -13.91
C GLN A 487 -44.35 -48.28 -13.09
N THR A 488 -45.65 -48.15 -13.34
CA THR A 488 -46.64 -49.13 -12.90
C THR A 488 -46.33 -50.44 -13.62
N LEU A 489 -45.83 -51.44 -12.89
CA LEU A 489 -45.81 -52.82 -13.30
C LEU A 489 -47.27 -53.29 -13.37
N THR A 490 -47.82 -53.36 -14.57
CA THR A 490 -49.04 -54.14 -14.83
C THR A 490 -48.66 -55.61 -14.82
N ALA A 491 -49.06 -56.30 -13.81
CA ALA A 491 -49.13 -57.76 -13.82
C ALA A 491 -50.20 -58.19 -14.82
N GLY A 492 -49.76 -58.73 -15.97
CA GLY A 492 -50.59 -59.45 -16.90
C GLY A 492 -50.58 -60.93 -16.53
N GLY A 493 -51.69 -61.41 -16.09
CA GLY A 493 -51.90 -62.84 -15.94
C GLY A 493 -52.18 -63.53 -17.30
N PHE A 494 -51.92 -64.76 -17.25
CA PHE A 494 -52.08 -66.04 -17.97
C PHE A 494 -50.80 -66.61 -18.52
#